data_abcd5c445d4d754e2e33e81e32808717
#
_entry.id   abcd5c445d4d754e2e33e81e32808717
#
_cell.length_a   1.000
_cell.length_b   1.000
_cell.length_c   1.000
_cell.angle_alpha   90.00
_cell.angle_beta   90.00
_cell.angle_gamma   90.00
#
_symmetry.space_group_name_H-M   'P 1'
#
loop_
_entity.id
_entity.type
_entity.pdbx_description
1 polymer ?
#
loop_
_entity_poly.entity_id
_entity_poly.type
_entity_poly.pdbx_seq_one_letter_code
_entity_poly.pdbx_strand_id
1 'polypeptide(L)'
;GDCYKAEMSNGNSVVFDLIIVGIGIRPNLDAFADGDLRTDNGVVTDECGRTSIDNVYAAGDVASFYHPHYDTHMRLESWKHAQSHGMSVGKNMAGEPTVYSEIPWMWSEQYDYNLQLSGIANGYDSCIKRGDSPEEGIVYFYLRRNRIIGACGVSVGPKIGRDIRAA
;
A
#
# COMPACT_ATOMS: atom_id res chain seq x y z
N GLY A 1 11.40 -34.89 -17.09
CA GLY A 1 11.16 -33.45 -17.01
C GLY A 1 12.44 -32.78 -16.54
N ASP A 2 12.68 -31.55 -16.97
CA ASP A 2 13.85 -30.77 -16.55
C ASP A 2 13.62 -30.33 -15.11
N CYS A 3 14.53 -30.75 -14.21
CA CYS A 3 14.55 -30.30 -12.83
C CYS A 3 15.44 -29.07 -12.72
N TYR A 4 15.01 -28.08 -11.97
CA TYR A 4 15.77 -26.88 -11.65
C TYR A 4 16.35 -26.98 -10.24
N LYS A 5 17.51 -26.35 -10.01
CA LYS A 5 18.15 -26.29 -8.70
C LYS A 5 18.34 -24.81 -8.29
N ALA A 6 17.83 -24.46 -7.12
CA ALA A 6 18.10 -23.19 -6.47
C ALA A 6 19.15 -23.39 -5.37
N GLU A 7 20.15 -22.51 -5.30
CA GLU A 7 21.10 -22.41 -4.21
C GLU A 7 20.78 -21.21 -3.34
N MET A 8 20.67 -21.44 -2.05
CA MET A 8 20.35 -20.39 -1.07
C MET A 8 21.63 -19.80 -0.48
N SER A 9 21.57 -18.59 0.02
CA SER A 9 22.69 -17.89 0.65
C SER A 9 23.27 -18.60 1.88
N ASN A 10 22.51 -19.50 2.52
CA ASN A 10 22.97 -20.34 3.63
C ASN A 10 23.70 -21.63 3.18
N GLY A 11 23.92 -21.82 1.88
CA GLY A 11 24.58 -23.01 1.31
C GLY A 11 23.64 -24.20 1.05
N ASN A 12 22.38 -24.12 1.42
CA ASN A 12 21.40 -25.15 1.11
C ASN A 12 20.96 -25.09 -0.35
N SER A 13 20.53 -26.20 -0.90
CA SER A 13 19.96 -26.26 -2.25
C SER A 13 18.65 -27.03 -2.26
N VAL A 14 17.73 -26.61 -3.13
CA VAL A 14 16.43 -27.23 -3.35
C VAL A 14 16.26 -27.52 -4.83
N VAL A 15 15.81 -28.72 -5.15
CA VAL A 15 15.44 -29.13 -6.51
C VAL A 15 13.93 -28.96 -6.67
N PHE A 16 13.48 -28.43 -7.80
CA PHE A 16 12.06 -28.17 -8.05
C PHE A 16 11.75 -28.26 -9.56
N ASP A 17 10.50 -28.48 -9.89
CA ASP A 17 10.00 -28.53 -11.28
C ASP A 17 9.41 -27.17 -11.71
N LEU A 18 8.90 -26.37 -10.77
CA LEU A 18 8.30 -25.08 -10.99
C LEU A 18 8.68 -24.10 -9.89
N ILE A 19 9.00 -22.87 -10.25
CA ILE A 19 9.19 -21.75 -9.31
C ILE A 19 8.12 -20.67 -9.49
N ILE A 20 7.58 -20.21 -8.37
CA ILE A 20 6.70 -19.03 -8.35
C ILE A 20 7.46 -17.91 -7.64
N VAL A 21 7.62 -16.77 -8.32
CA VAL A 21 8.36 -15.61 -7.82
C VAL A 21 7.38 -14.51 -7.41
N GLY A 22 7.38 -14.17 -6.10
CA GLY A 22 6.55 -13.11 -5.54
C GLY A 22 7.42 -12.19 -4.65
N ILE A 23 8.26 -11.37 -5.28
CA ILE A 23 9.28 -10.52 -4.61
C ILE A 23 8.93 -9.02 -4.65
N GLY A 24 7.67 -8.69 -4.88
CA GLY A 24 7.18 -7.32 -5.03
C GLY A 24 7.11 -6.87 -6.49
N ILE A 25 6.67 -5.63 -6.66
CA ILE A 25 6.48 -4.99 -7.97
C ILE A 25 7.17 -3.62 -7.99
N ARG A 26 7.38 -3.12 -9.19
CA ARG A 26 7.75 -1.73 -9.45
C ARG A 26 6.92 -1.20 -10.62
N PRO A 27 6.60 0.10 -10.64
CA PRO A 27 5.87 0.67 -11.76
C PRO A 27 6.70 0.51 -13.05
N ASN A 28 6.03 0.07 -14.13
CA ASN A 28 6.64 0.08 -15.45
C ASN A 28 6.44 1.46 -16.07
N LEU A 29 7.50 2.24 -16.12
CA LEU A 29 7.51 3.61 -16.63
C LEU A 29 8.26 3.75 -17.95
N ASP A 30 8.72 2.65 -18.56
CA ASP A 30 9.55 2.64 -19.76
C ASP A 30 8.88 3.36 -20.93
N ALA A 31 7.55 3.25 -21.06
CA ALA A 31 6.79 3.92 -22.10
C ALA A 31 6.77 5.46 -21.98
N PHE A 32 7.20 6.00 -20.84
CA PHE A 32 7.18 7.44 -20.54
C PHE A 32 8.60 8.03 -20.38
N ALA A 33 9.66 7.20 -20.54
CA ALA A 33 11.04 7.60 -20.26
C ALA A 33 11.54 8.79 -21.09
N ASP A 34 11.07 8.91 -22.32
CA ASP A 34 11.49 9.96 -23.27
C ASP A 34 10.48 11.13 -23.35
N GLY A 35 9.47 11.16 -22.49
CA GLY A 35 8.40 12.15 -22.48
C GLY A 35 8.50 13.19 -21.38
N ASP A 36 7.64 14.23 -21.46
CA ASP A 36 7.54 15.32 -20.45
C ASP A 36 6.78 14.91 -19.18
N LEU A 37 6.36 13.65 -19.07
CA LEU A 37 5.64 13.14 -17.90
C LEU A 37 6.58 13.02 -16.70
N ARG A 38 6.31 13.76 -15.63
CA ARG A 38 7.10 13.65 -14.39
C ARG A 38 6.87 12.31 -13.73
N THR A 39 7.97 11.62 -13.46
CA THR A 39 7.98 10.33 -12.76
C THR A 39 8.93 10.37 -11.57
N ASP A 40 8.50 9.81 -10.44
CA ASP A 40 9.31 9.58 -9.26
C ASP A 40 8.68 8.39 -8.50
N ASN A 41 9.28 7.21 -8.62
CA ASN A 41 8.72 5.96 -8.09
C ASN A 41 7.24 5.75 -8.50
N GLY A 42 6.88 6.18 -9.72
CA GLY A 42 5.52 6.21 -10.26
C GLY A 42 5.30 7.48 -11.08
N VAL A 43 4.12 7.65 -11.62
CA VAL A 43 3.69 8.89 -12.29
C VAL A 43 3.32 9.91 -11.22
N VAL A 44 4.02 11.05 -11.18
CA VAL A 44 3.77 12.10 -10.19
C VAL A 44 2.44 12.80 -10.48
N THR A 45 1.55 12.86 -9.47
CA THR A 45 0.25 13.53 -9.56
C THR A 45 0.00 14.43 -8.36
N ASP A 46 -0.91 15.40 -8.54
CA ASP A 46 -1.50 16.15 -7.45
C ASP A 46 -2.56 15.31 -6.68
N GLU A 47 -3.23 15.90 -5.70
CA GLU A 47 -4.29 15.28 -4.91
C GLU A 47 -5.58 14.98 -5.71
N CYS A 48 -5.67 15.48 -6.94
CA CYS A 48 -6.77 15.21 -7.88
C CYS A 48 -6.39 14.17 -8.94
N GLY A 49 -5.17 13.64 -8.91
CA GLY A 49 -4.66 12.68 -9.89
C GLY A 49 -4.17 13.31 -11.19
N ARG A 50 -4.00 14.65 -11.26
CA ARG A 50 -3.49 15.33 -12.44
C ARG A 50 -1.97 15.17 -12.52
N THR A 51 -1.47 14.91 -13.71
CA THR A 51 -0.04 14.79 -13.98
C THR A 51 0.58 16.14 -14.37
N SER A 52 1.87 16.13 -14.73
CA SER A 52 2.57 17.29 -15.30
C SER A 52 2.09 17.68 -16.73
N ILE A 53 1.27 16.85 -17.36
CA ILE A 53 0.75 17.09 -18.71
C ILE A 53 -0.75 17.37 -18.61
N ASP A 54 -1.20 18.43 -19.27
CA ASP A 54 -2.60 18.83 -19.30
C ASP A 54 -3.50 17.71 -19.83
N ASN A 55 -4.63 17.48 -19.14
CA ASN A 55 -5.62 16.45 -19.45
C ASN A 55 -5.11 15.01 -19.36
N VAL A 56 -3.93 14.79 -18.76
CA VAL A 56 -3.41 13.46 -18.46
C VAL A 56 -3.49 13.21 -16.96
N TYR A 57 -4.05 12.07 -16.60
CA TYR A 57 -4.28 11.66 -15.21
C TYR A 57 -3.61 10.31 -14.95
N ALA A 58 -3.26 10.05 -13.68
CA ALA A 58 -2.83 8.73 -13.24
C ALA A 58 -3.47 8.37 -11.89
N ALA A 59 -3.78 7.10 -11.72
CA ALA A 59 -4.44 6.57 -10.51
C ALA A 59 -3.97 5.17 -10.17
N GLY A 60 -4.19 4.76 -8.93
CA GLY A 60 -3.84 3.43 -8.41
C GLY A 60 -2.32 3.24 -8.23
N ASP A 61 -1.87 2.01 -8.37
CA ASP A 61 -0.51 1.57 -8.02
C ASP A 61 0.61 2.28 -8.81
N VAL A 62 0.31 2.79 -10.00
CA VAL A 62 1.28 3.53 -10.84
C VAL A 62 1.46 4.97 -10.39
N ALA A 63 0.52 5.55 -9.65
CA ALA A 63 0.53 6.95 -9.26
C ALA A 63 1.39 7.21 -8.00
N SER A 64 2.35 8.12 -8.11
CA SER A 64 3.02 8.79 -7.00
C SER A 64 2.24 10.07 -6.71
N PHE A 65 1.17 9.96 -5.90
CA PHE A 65 0.20 11.01 -5.69
C PHE A 65 0.50 11.83 -4.45
N TYR A 66 0.19 13.13 -4.50
CA TYR A 66 0.24 13.98 -3.32
C TYR A 66 -0.92 13.67 -2.39
N HIS A 67 -0.62 13.37 -1.12
CA HIS A 67 -1.63 13.08 -0.10
C HIS A 67 -1.74 14.24 0.90
N PRO A 68 -2.84 15.01 0.90
CA PRO A 68 -2.93 16.25 1.68
C PRO A 68 -2.89 16.03 3.19
N HIS A 69 -3.39 14.89 3.70
CA HIS A 69 -3.34 14.59 5.14
C HIS A 69 -1.90 14.35 5.63
N TYR A 70 -1.04 13.75 4.81
CA TYR A 70 0.35 13.44 5.16
C TYR A 70 1.35 14.49 4.65
N ASP A 71 0.88 15.45 3.85
CA ASP A 71 1.70 16.51 3.23
C ASP A 71 2.93 15.96 2.50
N THR A 72 2.72 14.92 1.70
CA THR A 72 3.79 14.26 0.96
C THR A 72 3.27 13.48 -0.25
N HIS A 73 4.16 13.25 -1.22
CA HIS A 73 3.90 12.26 -2.27
C HIS A 73 4.11 10.85 -1.73
N MET A 74 3.22 9.94 -2.13
CA MET A 74 3.33 8.53 -1.80
C MET A 74 2.79 7.66 -2.92
N ARG A 75 3.23 6.41 -2.98
CA ARG A 75 2.70 5.37 -3.84
C ARG A 75 2.25 4.20 -2.98
N LEU A 76 1.04 3.74 -3.22
CA LEU A 76 0.41 2.66 -2.46
C LEU A 76 0.02 1.54 -3.41
N GLU A 77 0.32 0.31 -3.01
CA GLU A 77 0.03 -0.92 -3.74
C GLU A 77 -1.00 -1.72 -2.96
N SER A 78 -2.27 -1.34 -3.07
CA SER A 78 -3.35 -2.09 -2.45
C SER A 78 -4.64 -1.99 -3.26
N TRP A 79 -5.41 -3.08 -3.26
CA TRP A 79 -6.67 -3.15 -4.00
C TRP A 79 -7.62 -2.00 -3.63
N LYS A 80 -7.77 -1.73 -2.32
CA LYS A 80 -8.66 -0.68 -1.83
C LYS A 80 -8.21 0.70 -2.29
N HIS A 81 -6.90 0.99 -2.22
CA HIS A 81 -6.36 2.25 -2.73
C HIS A 81 -6.60 2.39 -4.23
N ALA A 82 -6.25 1.37 -5.02
CA ALA A 82 -6.40 1.43 -6.48
C ALA A 82 -7.85 1.71 -6.88
N GLN A 83 -8.81 1.06 -6.23
CA GLN A 83 -10.24 1.28 -6.46
C GLN A 83 -10.69 2.70 -6.08
N SER A 84 -10.40 3.15 -4.85
CA SER A 84 -10.85 4.45 -4.35
C SER A 84 -10.20 5.61 -5.09
N HIS A 85 -8.88 5.51 -5.32
CA HIS A 85 -8.13 6.53 -6.07
C HIS A 85 -8.62 6.61 -7.51
N GLY A 86 -8.82 5.46 -8.17
CA GLY A 86 -9.40 5.42 -9.53
C GLY A 86 -10.77 6.05 -9.62
N MET A 87 -11.65 5.82 -8.65
CA MET A 87 -12.98 6.47 -8.59
C MET A 87 -12.87 7.99 -8.41
N SER A 88 -11.97 8.46 -7.51
CA SER A 88 -11.75 9.89 -7.28
C SER A 88 -11.20 10.57 -8.53
N VAL A 89 -10.19 9.99 -9.16
CA VAL A 89 -9.58 10.52 -10.39
C VAL A 89 -10.58 10.50 -11.54
N GLY A 90 -11.40 9.43 -11.68
CA GLY A 90 -12.46 9.35 -12.68
C GLY A 90 -13.49 10.49 -12.56
N LYS A 91 -13.86 10.89 -11.34
CA LYS A 91 -14.72 12.07 -11.10
C LYS A 91 -14.04 13.36 -11.56
N ASN A 92 -12.75 13.53 -11.25
CA ASN A 92 -11.99 14.70 -11.72
C ASN A 92 -11.94 14.77 -13.25
N MET A 93 -11.74 13.65 -13.93
CA MET A 93 -11.80 13.57 -15.40
C MET A 93 -13.18 13.92 -15.93
N ALA A 94 -14.25 13.65 -15.19
CA ALA A 94 -15.63 14.00 -15.55
C ALA A 94 -16.00 15.47 -15.22
N GLY A 95 -15.07 16.24 -14.66
CA GLY A 95 -15.30 17.63 -14.27
C GLY A 95 -15.92 17.81 -12.88
N GLU A 96 -15.92 16.77 -12.04
CA GLU A 96 -16.34 16.82 -10.65
C GLU A 96 -15.11 16.91 -9.72
N PRO A 97 -14.70 18.11 -9.26
CA PRO A 97 -13.50 18.27 -8.43
C PRO A 97 -13.57 17.43 -7.16
N THR A 98 -12.67 16.46 -7.03
CA THR A 98 -12.62 15.53 -5.91
C THR A 98 -11.18 15.33 -5.46
N VAL A 99 -10.86 15.80 -4.25
CA VAL A 99 -9.56 15.55 -3.62
C VAL A 99 -9.52 14.14 -3.05
N TYR A 100 -8.48 13.40 -3.37
CA TYR A 100 -8.26 12.09 -2.75
C TYR A 100 -7.45 12.23 -1.46
N SER A 101 -8.07 11.86 -0.33
CA SER A 101 -7.48 11.97 1.00
C SER A 101 -7.86 10.81 1.94
N GLU A 102 -8.27 9.67 1.38
CA GLU A 102 -8.60 8.50 2.19
C GLU A 102 -7.39 8.00 2.96
N ILE A 103 -7.57 7.73 4.24
CA ILE A 103 -6.52 7.09 5.05
C ILE A 103 -6.20 5.72 4.45
N PRO A 104 -4.94 5.43 4.18
CA PRO A 104 -4.53 4.13 3.64
C PRO A 104 -5.00 2.98 4.51
N TRP A 105 -5.60 1.98 3.90
CA TRP A 105 -6.00 0.75 4.55
C TRP A 105 -5.73 -0.44 3.64
N MET A 106 -5.16 -1.49 4.19
CA MET A 106 -4.91 -2.74 3.48
C MET A 106 -5.07 -3.95 4.40
N TRP A 107 -5.25 -5.09 3.77
CA TRP A 107 -5.28 -6.38 4.47
C TRP A 107 -4.50 -7.43 3.69
N SER A 108 -4.08 -8.47 4.40
CA SER A 108 -3.52 -9.69 3.82
C SER A 108 -4.03 -10.90 4.60
N GLU A 109 -4.34 -11.97 3.89
CA GLU A 109 -4.72 -13.24 4.47
C GLU A 109 -3.63 -14.26 4.16
N GLN A 110 -3.10 -14.88 5.22
CA GLN A 110 -2.03 -15.88 5.12
C GLN A 110 -2.44 -17.08 5.98
N TYR A 111 -2.86 -18.15 5.33
CA TYR A 111 -3.48 -19.32 6.01
C TYR A 111 -4.69 -18.86 6.85
N ASP A 112 -4.67 -19.11 8.16
CA ASP A 112 -5.73 -18.71 9.09
C ASP A 112 -5.53 -17.29 9.66
N TYR A 113 -4.42 -16.63 9.32
CA TYR A 113 -4.10 -15.30 9.83
C TYR A 113 -4.66 -14.21 8.93
N ASN A 114 -5.28 -13.19 9.57
CA ASN A 114 -5.70 -11.94 8.95
C ASN A 114 -4.83 -10.81 9.48
N LEU A 115 -4.07 -10.17 8.58
CA LEU A 115 -3.28 -8.97 8.83
C LEU A 115 -4.04 -7.78 8.31
N GLN A 116 -4.12 -6.70 9.10
CA GLN A 116 -4.69 -5.43 8.65
C GLN A 116 -3.80 -4.26 9.09
N LEU A 117 -3.74 -3.25 8.22
CA LEU A 117 -3.02 -2.01 8.47
C LEU A 117 -3.94 -0.82 8.13
N SER A 118 -3.84 0.25 8.92
CA SER A 118 -4.48 1.53 8.67
C SER A 118 -3.51 2.67 8.95
N GLY A 119 -3.53 3.72 8.15
CA GLY A 119 -2.63 4.86 8.28
C GLY A 119 -1.19 4.57 7.87
N ILE A 120 -0.32 5.54 8.14
CA ILE A 120 1.13 5.49 7.85
C ILE A 120 1.89 5.72 9.16
N ALA A 121 2.57 4.69 9.63
CA ALA A 121 3.27 4.73 10.93
C ALA A 121 4.66 5.40 10.89
N ASN A 122 5.07 5.97 9.75
CA ASN A 122 6.39 6.59 9.64
C ASN A 122 6.56 7.75 10.63
N GLY A 123 7.65 7.72 11.40
CA GLY A 123 7.98 8.77 12.37
C GLY A 123 7.13 8.73 13.63
N TYR A 124 6.60 7.57 14.03
CA TYR A 124 5.99 7.38 15.34
C TYR A 124 7.01 7.58 16.47
N ASP A 125 6.56 8.10 17.60
CA ASP A 125 7.36 8.30 18.83
C ASP A 125 7.01 7.30 19.93
N SER A 126 5.85 6.68 19.84
CA SER A 126 5.40 5.66 20.81
C SER A 126 4.48 4.63 20.14
N CYS A 127 4.42 3.44 20.76
CA CYS A 127 3.63 2.34 20.26
C CYS A 127 2.90 1.67 21.44
N ILE A 128 1.60 1.46 21.29
CA ILE A 128 0.77 0.76 22.26
C ILE A 128 0.35 -0.58 21.66
N LYS A 129 0.66 -1.66 22.36
CA LYS A 129 0.20 -3.01 22.02
C LYS A 129 -1.09 -3.34 22.79
N ARG A 130 -2.05 -3.95 22.11
CA ARG A 130 -3.24 -4.57 22.69
C ARG A 130 -3.36 -6.02 22.22
N GLY A 131 -3.72 -6.91 23.14
CA GLY A 131 -3.81 -8.35 22.89
C GLY A 131 -2.48 -9.06 23.03
N ASP A 132 -2.51 -10.33 23.40
CA ASP A 132 -1.32 -11.11 23.73
C ASP A 132 -1.06 -12.23 22.71
N SER A 133 -2.08 -12.70 22.02
CA SER A 133 -1.95 -13.76 21.02
C SER A 133 -2.75 -13.45 19.74
N PRO A 134 -2.38 -14.04 18.59
CA PRO A 134 -3.18 -13.92 17.36
C PRO A 134 -4.60 -14.50 17.49
N GLU A 135 -4.82 -15.46 18.38
CA GLU A 135 -6.13 -16.05 18.65
C GLU A 135 -7.09 -15.04 19.28
N GLU A 136 -6.57 -14.14 20.10
CA GLU A 136 -7.32 -13.03 20.70
C GLU A 136 -7.34 -11.80 19.79
N GLY A 137 -6.36 -11.67 18.94
CA GLY A 137 -6.07 -10.51 18.11
C GLY A 137 -5.06 -9.57 18.74
N ILE A 138 -3.93 -9.37 18.07
CA ILE A 138 -2.90 -8.42 18.46
C ILE A 138 -3.05 -7.18 17.61
N VAL A 139 -3.08 -6.00 18.23
CA VAL A 139 -3.09 -4.71 17.54
C VAL A 139 -2.01 -3.81 18.11
N TYR A 140 -1.23 -3.21 17.23
CA TYR A 140 -0.27 -2.15 17.52
C TYR A 140 -0.82 -0.83 17.04
N PHE A 141 -0.92 0.15 17.93
CA PHE A 141 -1.26 1.54 17.62
C PHE A 141 0.02 2.36 17.66
N TYR A 142 0.33 3.02 16.55
CA TYR A 142 1.50 3.88 16.40
C TYR A 142 1.08 5.32 16.63
N LEU A 143 1.73 5.99 17.56
CA LEU A 143 1.41 7.36 17.95
C LEU A 143 2.54 8.31 17.60
N ARG A 144 2.18 9.54 17.30
CA ARG A 144 3.08 10.67 17.20
C ARG A 144 2.44 11.86 17.92
N ARG A 145 3.16 12.44 18.89
CA ARG A 145 2.64 13.52 19.76
C ARG A 145 1.28 13.16 20.36
N ASN A 146 1.18 11.96 20.89
CA ASN A 146 -0.02 11.40 21.54
C ASN A 146 -1.27 11.30 20.62
N ARG A 147 -1.08 11.24 19.31
CA ARG A 147 -2.15 10.98 18.32
C ARG A 147 -1.84 9.72 17.54
N ILE A 148 -2.83 8.88 17.32
CA ILE A 148 -2.68 7.69 16.46
C ILE A 148 -2.44 8.17 15.02
N ILE A 149 -1.37 7.65 14.40
CA ILE A 149 -1.01 7.92 13.01
C ILE A 149 -1.08 6.65 12.15
N GLY A 150 -1.17 5.50 12.79
CA GLY A 150 -1.35 4.22 12.11
C GLY A 150 -1.61 3.10 13.10
N ALA A 151 -2.17 2.03 12.60
CA ALA A 151 -2.41 0.81 13.34
C ALA A 151 -2.06 -0.41 12.47
N CYS A 152 -1.54 -1.45 13.10
CA CYS A 152 -1.27 -2.73 12.47
C CYS A 152 -1.74 -3.84 13.39
N GLY A 153 -2.42 -4.83 12.86
CA GLY A 153 -2.87 -5.94 13.69
C GLY A 153 -2.89 -7.26 12.96
N VAL A 154 -2.81 -8.34 13.72
CA VAL A 154 -2.92 -9.71 13.25
C VAL A 154 -3.86 -10.50 14.15
N SER A 155 -4.71 -11.33 13.54
CA SER A 155 -5.57 -12.27 14.26
C SER A 155 -5.78 -13.55 13.48
N VAL A 156 -6.14 -14.61 14.19
CA VAL A 156 -6.75 -15.78 13.58
C VAL A 156 -8.22 -15.44 13.27
N GLY A 157 -8.55 -15.43 11.97
CA GLY A 157 -9.83 -14.95 11.48
C GLY A 157 -10.02 -13.42 11.60
N PRO A 158 -11.21 -12.88 11.29
CA PRO A 158 -11.45 -11.44 11.07
C PRO A 158 -11.71 -10.62 12.35
N LYS A 159 -11.04 -10.91 13.47
CA LYS A 159 -11.36 -10.32 14.78
C LYS A 159 -10.97 -8.85 14.95
N ILE A 160 -9.85 -8.43 14.32
CA ILE A 160 -9.26 -7.09 14.50
C ILE A 160 -9.81 -6.02 13.56
N GLY A 161 -10.58 -6.40 12.55
CA GLY A 161 -10.97 -5.49 11.46
C GLY A 161 -11.74 -4.25 11.89
N ARG A 162 -12.53 -4.31 12.98
CA ARG A 162 -13.24 -3.15 13.54
C ARG A 162 -12.24 -2.17 14.16
N ASP A 163 -11.32 -2.68 14.96
CA ASP A 163 -10.36 -1.89 15.72
C ASP A 163 -9.40 -1.13 14.80
N ILE A 164 -8.92 -1.81 13.75
CA ILE A 164 -8.04 -1.23 12.75
C ILE A 164 -8.73 -0.13 11.95
N ARG A 165 -10.01 -0.30 11.61
CA ARG A 165 -10.76 0.73 10.85
C ARG A 165 -11.25 1.89 11.72
N ALA A 166 -11.27 1.73 13.04
CA ALA A 166 -11.66 2.77 13.98
C ALA A 166 -10.47 3.61 14.49
N ALA A 167 -9.24 3.16 14.23
CA ALA A 167 -8.01 3.83 14.61
C ALA A 167 -7.64 4.94 13.62
#